data_9bb91b2038b910b2afeb5fde287c93aa
#
_entry.id   9bb91b2038b910b2afeb5fde287c93aa
#
_cell.length_a   1.000
_cell.length_b   1.000
_cell.length_c   1.000
_cell.angle_alpha   90.00
_cell.angle_beta   90.00
_cell.angle_gamma   90.00
#
_symmetry.space_group_name_H-M   'P 1'
#
loop_
_entity.id
_entity.type
_entity.pdbx_description
1 polymer ?
#
loop_
_entity_poly.entity_id
_entity_poly.type
_entity_poly.pdbx_seq_one_letter_code
_entity_poly.pdbx_strand_id
1 'polypeptide(L)'
;RVDRRQRQMCIRDRTRAQYYSGQADWDIIAQVKDAVKIPVIGNGDVDSPEKAKAIMEQTGCDGVMIGRAAEGNPWIFREVVSYLTDGTIPARPTNREKRELILRHAALQLEYKGEYTGVREMRKHLSWYTVGMPHSAHFRQAINTMEKMDELIRGVHDIFPDEE
;
A
#
# COMPACT_ATOMS: atom_id res chain seq x y z
N ARG A 1 -18.14 4.39 -29.77
CA ARG A 1 -18.47 4.70 -28.36
C ARG A 1 -18.09 3.49 -27.54
N VAL A 2 -16.96 3.53 -26.88
CA VAL A 2 -16.62 2.51 -25.89
C VAL A 2 -17.65 2.61 -24.76
N ASP A 3 -18.46 1.56 -24.55
CA ASP A 3 -19.48 1.54 -23.52
C ASP A 3 -18.79 1.67 -22.15
N ARG A 4 -18.96 2.83 -21.51
CA ARG A 4 -18.38 3.12 -20.19
C ARG A 4 -19.01 2.30 -19.06
N ARG A 5 -20.05 1.51 -19.37
CA ARG A 5 -20.77 0.67 -18.39
C ARG A 5 -20.02 -0.58 -17.97
N GLN A 6 -18.96 -0.96 -18.67
CA GLN A 6 -18.14 -2.14 -18.34
C GLN A 6 -16.85 -1.80 -17.56
N ARG A 7 -16.69 -0.57 -17.13
CA ARG A 7 -15.52 -0.23 -16.33
C ARG A 7 -15.76 -0.67 -14.88
N GLN A 8 -14.86 -1.53 -14.42
CA GLN A 8 -14.66 -1.85 -13.02
C GLN A 8 -14.81 -0.60 -12.16
N MET A 9 -15.80 -0.57 -11.29
CA MET A 9 -16.00 0.56 -10.39
C MET A 9 -15.31 0.25 -9.06
N CYS A 10 -14.20 0.95 -8.82
CA CYS A 10 -13.71 1.12 -7.47
C CYS A 10 -14.64 2.10 -6.78
N ILE A 11 -15.40 1.63 -5.79
CA ILE A 11 -16.35 2.46 -5.06
C ILE A 11 -15.63 3.03 -3.86
N ARG A 12 -15.44 4.33 -3.93
CA ARG A 12 -14.88 5.11 -2.85
C ARG A 12 -15.98 5.34 -1.81
N ASP A 13 -15.71 4.93 -0.61
CA ASP A 13 -16.56 5.01 0.58
C ASP A 13 -16.80 6.44 1.12
N ARG A 14 -16.17 7.45 0.51
CA ARG A 14 -16.24 8.85 0.95
C ARG A 14 -16.49 9.80 -0.19
N THR A 15 -17.28 10.84 0.10
CA THR A 15 -17.50 11.96 -0.82
C THR A 15 -16.28 12.87 -0.88
N ARG A 16 -16.21 13.72 -1.93
CA ARG A 16 -15.16 14.74 -2.05
C ARG A 16 -15.11 15.69 -0.84
N ALA A 17 -16.27 15.98 -0.25
CA ALA A 17 -16.38 16.86 0.92
C ALA A 17 -15.81 16.23 2.20
N GLN A 18 -15.90 14.92 2.35
CA GLN A 18 -15.36 14.19 3.52
C GLN A 18 -13.84 14.03 3.45
N TYR A 19 -13.26 14.07 2.26
CA TYR A 19 -11.84 13.89 2.00
C TYR A 19 -11.33 12.57 2.64
N TYR A 20 -10.60 12.64 3.76
CA TYR A 20 -10.12 11.48 4.53
C TYR A 20 -10.56 11.51 6.00
N SER A 21 -11.55 12.35 6.35
CA SER A 21 -12.10 12.43 7.70
C SER A 21 -13.21 11.41 7.94
N GLY A 22 -13.36 10.97 9.18
CA GLY A 22 -14.38 10.01 9.60
C GLY A 22 -14.04 8.56 9.22
N GLN A 23 -15.01 7.67 9.43
CA GLN A 23 -14.93 6.25 9.05
C GLN A 23 -15.54 6.02 7.67
N ALA A 24 -15.06 4.97 7.00
CA ALA A 24 -15.61 4.51 5.75
C ALA A 24 -17.05 3.99 5.91
N ASP A 25 -17.95 4.43 5.04
CA ASP A 25 -19.32 3.93 5.00
C ASP A 25 -19.41 2.73 4.05
N TRP A 26 -19.32 1.53 4.60
CA TRP A 26 -19.38 0.30 3.83
C TRP A 26 -20.80 -0.05 3.36
N ASP A 27 -21.84 0.51 3.94
CA ASP A 27 -23.23 0.25 3.55
C ASP A 27 -23.50 0.79 2.15
N ILE A 28 -22.84 1.87 1.75
CA ILE A 28 -22.90 2.38 0.36
C ILE A 28 -22.33 1.35 -0.64
N ILE A 29 -21.25 0.66 -0.26
CA ILE A 29 -20.65 -0.38 -1.11
C ILE A 29 -21.61 -1.54 -1.27
N ALA A 30 -22.27 -1.98 -0.20
CA ALA A 30 -23.29 -3.02 -0.23
C ALA A 30 -24.46 -2.65 -1.15
N GLN A 31 -25.01 -1.44 -1.01
CA GLN A 31 -26.09 -0.93 -1.86
C GLN A 31 -25.72 -0.92 -3.34
N VAL A 32 -24.49 -0.53 -3.68
CA VAL A 32 -24.02 -0.57 -5.07
C VAL A 32 -23.86 -2.00 -5.54
N LYS A 33 -23.32 -2.91 -4.71
CA LYS A 33 -23.19 -4.32 -5.05
C LYS A 33 -24.55 -4.96 -5.38
N ASP A 34 -25.56 -4.64 -4.61
CA ASP A 34 -26.94 -5.13 -4.84
C ASP A 34 -27.55 -4.55 -6.11
N ALA A 35 -27.18 -3.35 -6.51
CA ALA A 35 -27.75 -2.67 -7.68
C ALA A 35 -27.10 -3.06 -9.02
N VAL A 36 -25.93 -3.74 -9.01
CA VAL A 36 -25.19 -4.06 -10.23
C VAL A 36 -24.86 -5.54 -10.34
N LYS A 37 -24.72 -6.03 -11.59
CA LYS A 37 -24.33 -7.42 -11.88
C LYS A 37 -22.86 -7.59 -12.28
N ILE A 38 -22.09 -6.50 -12.28
CA ILE A 38 -20.66 -6.52 -12.58
C ILE A 38 -19.85 -6.69 -11.29
N PRO A 39 -18.60 -7.16 -11.37
CA PRO A 39 -17.73 -7.21 -10.21
C PRO A 39 -17.56 -5.84 -9.55
N VAL A 40 -17.67 -5.81 -8.22
CA VAL A 40 -17.50 -4.62 -7.39
C VAL A 40 -16.23 -4.77 -6.54
N ILE A 41 -15.35 -3.79 -6.60
CA ILE A 41 -14.15 -3.72 -5.75
C ILE A 41 -14.40 -2.66 -4.68
N GLY A 42 -14.52 -3.11 -3.43
CA GLY A 42 -14.71 -2.25 -2.28
C GLY A 42 -13.41 -1.54 -1.88
N ASN A 43 -13.52 -0.28 -1.49
CA ASN A 43 -12.39 0.50 -0.96
C ASN A 43 -12.88 1.34 0.22
N GLY A 44 -12.23 1.21 1.37
CA GLY A 44 -12.54 2.02 2.54
C GLY A 44 -11.86 1.51 3.81
N ASP A 45 -10.84 2.23 4.29
CA ASP A 45 -10.15 2.01 5.58
C ASP A 45 -9.66 0.57 5.84
N VAL A 46 -9.35 -0.17 4.77
CA VAL A 46 -8.79 -1.52 4.87
C VAL A 46 -7.30 -1.40 5.15
N ASP A 47 -6.91 -1.62 6.40
CA ASP A 47 -5.55 -1.51 6.91
C ASP A 47 -5.05 -2.80 7.57
N SER A 48 -5.87 -3.86 7.60
CA SER A 48 -5.51 -5.17 8.13
C SER A 48 -6.23 -6.32 7.37
N PRO A 49 -5.73 -7.56 7.49
CA PRO A 49 -6.40 -8.74 6.94
C PRO A 49 -7.83 -8.94 7.44
N GLU A 50 -8.06 -8.67 8.73
CA GLU A 50 -9.39 -8.79 9.35
C GLU A 50 -10.38 -7.79 8.75
N LYS A 51 -9.95 -6.55 8.53
CA LYS A 51 -10.78 -5.54 7.87
C LYS A 51 -11.04 -5.86 6.40
N ALA A 52 -10.07 -6.48 5.70
CA ALA A 52 -10.29 -6.96 4.35
C ALA A 52 -11.37 -8.05 4.29
N LYS A 53 -11.39 -8.95 5.26
CA LYS A 53 -12.45 -9.95 5.42
C LYS A 53 -13.79 -9.31 5.78
N ALA A 54 -13.79 -8.42 6.77
CA ALA A 54 -15.00 -7.76 7.24
C ALA A 54 -15.71 -6.96 6.15
N ILE A 55 -15.00 -6.18 5.33
CA ILE A 55 -15.63 -5.44 4.24
C ILE A 55 -16.22 -6.37 3.19
N MET A 56 -15.58 -7.50 2.86
CA MET A 56 -16.13 -8.48 1.92
C MET A 56 -17.39 -9.16 2.49
N GLU A 57 -17.38 -9.52 3.76
CA GLU A 57 -18.53 -10.16 4.42
C GLU A 57 -19.70 -9.19 4.58
N GLN A 58 -19.46 -7.94 4.94
CA GLN A 58 -20.51 -6.94 5.14
C GLN A 58 -21.12 -6.47 3.82
N THR A 59 -20.30 -6.30 2.78
CA THR A 59 -20.74 -5.63 1.55
C THR A 59 -21.04 -6.58 0.40
N GLY A 60 -20.57 -7.83 0.48
CA GLY A 60 -20.65 -8.79 -0.62
C GLY A 60 -19.80 -8.40 -1.85
N CYS A 61 -18.87 -7.45 -1.72
CA CYS A 61 -18.02 -7.05 -2.84
C CYS A 61 -17.11 -8.21 -3.29
N ASP A 62 -16.72 -8.21 -4.57
CA ASP A 62 -15.96 -9.31 -5.19
C ASP A 62 -14.46 -9.20 -4.95
N GLY A 63 -14.01 -8.05 -4.49
CA GLY A 63 -12.61 -7.80 -4.17
C GLY A 63 -12.42 -6.54 -3.34
N VAL A 64 -11.21 -6.35 -2.82
CA VAL A 64 -10.87 -5.22 -1.96
C VAL A 64 -9.69 -4.47 -2.53
N MET A 65 -9.79 -3.14 -2.57
CA MET A 65 -8.70 -2.25 -2.90
C MET A 65 -8.06 -1.72 -1.60
N ILE A 66 -6.78 -1.97 -1.44
CA ILE A 66 -5.99 -1.46 -0.32
C ILE A 66 -5.21 -0.24 -0.82
N GLY A 67 -5.40 0.90 -0.16
CA GLY A 67 -4.74 2.16 -0.48
C GLY A 67 -3.59 2.46 0.47
N ARG A 68 -3.78 3.43 1.35
CA ARG A 68 -2.76 3.98 2.27
C ARG A 68 -2.03 2.92 3.10
N ALA A 69 -2.70 1.85 3.49
CA ALA A 69 -2.10 0.78 4.28
C ALA A 69 -0.99 0.00 3.54
N ALA A 70 -0.94 0.08 2.21
CA ALA A 70 0.13 -0.50 1.41
C ALA A 70 1.36 0.42 1.29
N GLU A 71 1.25 1.70 1.68
CA GLU A 71 2.34 2.66 1.66
C GLU A 71 3.39 2.27 2.72
N GLY A 72 4.56 1.80 2.28
CA GLY A 72 5.61 1.27 3.15
C GLY A 72 5.35 -0.14 3.69
N ASN A 73 4.19 -0.72 3.42
CA ASN A 73 3.83 -2.09 3.81
C ASN A 73 3.18 -2.89 2.67
N PRO A 74 3.89 -3.21 1.58
CA PRO A 74 3.32 -4.00 0.49
C PRO A 74 3.04 -5.45 0.89
N TRP A 75 3.57 -5.93 2.01
CA TRP A 75 3.30 -7.28 2.54
C TRP A 75 1.85 -7.47 2.98
N ILE A 76 1.10 -6.39 3.21
CA ILE A 76 -0.34 -6.45 3.54
C ILE A 76 -1.13 -7.25 2.50
N PHE A 77 -0.74 -7.22 1.22
CA PHE A 77 -1.41 -8.04 0.21
C PHE A 77 -1.22 -9.53 0.45
N ARG A 78 -0.01 -9.98 0.81
CA ARG A 78 0.27 -11.37 1.17
C ARG A 78 -0.51 -11.78 2.43
N GLU A 79 -0.51 -10.92 3.42
CA GLU A 79 -1.23 -11.13 4.68
C GLU A 79 -2.73 -11.27 4.44
N VAL A 80 -3.32 -10.40 3.64
CA VAL A 80 -4.75 -10.45 3.30
C VAL A 80 -5.10 -11.72 2.52
N VAL A 81 -4.30 -12.07 1.51
CA VAL A 81 -4.54 -13.29 0.71
C VAL A 81 -4.48 -14.52 1.58
N SER A 82 -3.46 -14.67 2.44
CA SER A 82 -3.33 -15.80 3.36
C SER A 82 -4.50 -15.87 4.33
N TYR A 83 -4.86 -14.75 4.95
CA TYR A 83 -5.95 -14.68 5.90
C TYR A 83 -7.32 -15.01 5.29
N LEU A 84 -7.59 -14.58 4.07
CA LEU A 84 -8.82 -14.91 3.35
C LEU A 84 -8.84 -16.38 2.89
N THR A 85 -7.68 -17.00 2.68
CA THR A 85 -7.58 -18.37 2.19
C THR A 85 -7.72 -19.39 3.32
N ASP A 86 -7.00 -19.21 4.42
CA ASP A 86 -6.90 -20.20 5.50
C ASP A 86 -6.95 -19.62 6.92
N GLY A 87 -7.15 -18.30 7.05
CA GLY A 87 -7.23 -17.61 8.35
C GLY A 87 -5.87 -17.34 8.98
N THR A 88 -4.75 -17.60 8.29
CA THR A 88 -3.41 -17.39 8.84
C THR A 88 -2.84 -16.02 8.44
N ILE A 89 -2.02 -15.44 9.30
CA ILE A 89 -1.23 -14.24 9.00
C ILE A 89 0.24 -14.66 8.96
N PRO A 90 0.92 -14.51 7.81
CA PRO A 90 2.33 -14.83 7.68
C PRO A 90 3.22 -14.04 8.64
N ALA A 91 4.39 -14.56 8.96
CA ALA A 91 5.38 -13.83 9.75
C ALA A 91 5.73 -12.48 9.09
N ARG A 92 6.06 -11.50 9.92
CA ARG A 92 6.51 -10.19 9.46
C ARG A 92 7.78 -10.34 8.61
N PRO A 93 7.97 -9.49 7.59
CA PRO A 93 9.17 -9.54 6.77
C PRO A 93 10.42 -9.24 7.60
N THR A 94 11.48 -10.00 7.36
CA THR A 94 12.83 -9.76 7.89
C THR A 94 13.42 -8.46 7.33
N ASN A 95 14.47 -7.94 7.95
CA ASN A 95 15.20 -6.79 7.41
C ASN A 95 15.77 -7.06 6.02
N ARG A 96 16.24 -8.27 5.78
CA ARG A 96 16.70 -8.71 4.47
C ARG A 96 15.60 -8.62 3.41
N GLU A 97 14.42 -9.20 3.67
CA GLU A 97 13.29 -9.15 2.75
C GLU A 97 12.82 -7.71 2.48
N LYS A 98 12.80 -6.86 3.51
CA LYS A 98 12.48 -5.43 3.36
C LYS A 98 13.49 -4.75 2.46
N ARG A 99 14.79 -4.94 2.73
CA ARG A 99 15.88 -4.36 1.94
C ARG A 99 15.79 -4.78 0.48
N GLU A 100 15.67 -6.08 0.19
CA GLU A 100 15.56 -6.60 -1.17
C GLU A 100 14.39 -5.98 -1.94
N LEU A 101 13.22 -5.88 -1.30
CA LEU A 101 12.05 -5.25 -1.93
C LEU A 101 12.25 -3.75 -2.17
N ILE A 102 12.83 -3.03 -1.21
CA ILE A 102 13.09 -1.59 -1.33
C ILE A 102 14.10 -1.31 -2.45
N LEU A 103 15.17 -2.11 -2.54
CA LEU A 103 16.18 -1.99 -3.61
C LEU A 103 15.56 -2.26 -4.99
N ARG A 104 14.69 -3.27 -5.10
CA ARG A 104 13.92 -3.52 -6.33
C ARG A 104 13.01 -2.35 -6.68
N HIS A 105 12.32 -1.78 -5.69
CA HIS A 105 11.48 -0.59 -5.91
C HIS A 105 12.31 0.60 -6.40
N ALA A 106 13.48 0.85 -5.79
CA ALA A 106 14.39 1.91 -6.21
C ALA A 106 14.88 1.71 -7.65
N ALA A 107 15.22 0.47 -8.04
CA ALA A 107 15.62 0.14 -9.41
C ALA A 107 14.50 0.42 -10.43
N LEU A 108 13.26 0.05 -10.11
CA LEU A 108 12.09 0.33 -10.96
C LEU A 108 11.81 1.83 -11.05
N GLN A 109 11.94 2.58 -9.95
CA GLN A 109 11.81 4.04 -9.99
C GLN A 109 12.86 4.69 -10.91
N LEU A 110 14.10 4.20 -10.85
CA LEU A 110 15.18 4.68 -11.73
C LEU A 110 14.87 4.36 -13.19
N GLU A 111 14.43 3.13 -13.48
CA GLU A 111 14.11 2.67 -14.84
C GLU A 111 12.96 3.47 -15.47
N TYR A 112 11.84 3.64 -14.75
CA TYR A 112 10.64 4.24 -15.33
C TYR A 112 10.57 5.76 -15.23
N LYS A 113 11.25 6.37 -14.26
CA LYS A 113 11.16 7.81 -13.97
C LYS A 113 12.47 8.59 -14.22
N GLY A 114 13.57 7.88 -14.39
CA GLY A 114 14.92 8.46 -14.41
C GLY A 114 15.37 8.91 -13.02
N GLU A 115 16.65 9.28 -12.89
CA GLU A 115 17.26 9.55 -11.59
C GLU A 115 16.62 10.76 -10.89
N TYR A 116 16.41 11.86 -11.59
CA TYR A 116 15.89 13.09 -10.99
C TYR A 116 14.53 12.91 -10.32
N THR A 117 13.57 12.32 -11.02
CA THR A 117 12.22 12.09 -10.52
C THR A 117 12.20 10.89 -9.57
N GLY A 118 12.86 9.79 -9.95
CA GLY A 118 12.91 8.55 -9.18
C GLY A 118 13.47 8.74 -7.78
N VAL A 119 14.56 9.51 -7.62
CA VAL A 119 15.11 9.83 -6.30
C VAL A 119 14.12 10.62 -5.44
N ARG A 120 13.46 11.63 -6.00
CA ARG A 120 12.50 12.45 -5.26
C ARG A 120 11.28 11.68 -4.81
N GLU A 121 10.73 10.84 -5.68
CA GLU A 121 9.61 9.97 -5.33
C GLU A 121 10.06 8.91 -4.32
N MET A 122 11.23 8.30 -4.51
CA MET A 122 11.75 7.26 -3.62
C MET A 122 12.00 7.76 -2.19
N ARG A 123 12.38 9.02 -1.98
CA ARG A 123 12.50 9.63 -0.63
C ARG A 123 11.20 9.46 0.16
N LYS A 124 10.04 9.72 -0.47
CA LYS A 124 8.72 9.57 0.17
C LYS A 124 8.45 8.11 0.51
N HIS A 125 8.72 7.19 -0.41
CA HIS A 125 8.55 5.76 -0.18
C HIS A 125 9.44 5.26 0.95
N LEU A 126 10.71 5.69 1.01
CA LEU A 126 11.63 5.34 2.10
C LEU A 126 11.15 5.85 3.46
N SER A 127 10.55 7.04 3.49
CA SER A 127 9.94 7.56 4.71
C SER A 127 8.83 6.64 5.24
N TRP A 128 8.02 6.07 4.35
CA TRP A 128 6.98 5.13 4.73
C TRP A 128 7.53 3.76 5.15
N TYR A 129 8.53 3.22 4.42
CA TYR A 129 9.15 1.93 4.78
C TYR A 129 9.82 1.93 6.14
N THR A 130 10.23 3.10 6.63
CA THR A 130 10.95 3.25 7.89
C THR A 130 10.09 3.72 9.07
N VAL A 131 8.76 3.80 8.90
CA VAL A 131 7.86 4.16 9.99
C VAL A 131 7.98 3.16 11.14
N GLY A 132 8.16 3.69 12.37
CA GLY A 132 8.26 2.87 13.58
C GLY A 132 9.62 2.18 13.81
N MET A 133 10.60 2.37 12.91
CA MET A 133 11.94 1.80 13.10
C MET A 133 12.80 2.69 14.02
N PRO A 134 13.72 2.10 14.81
CA PRO A 134 14.74 2.85 15.52
C PRO A 134 15.55 3.74 14.56
N HIS A 135 15.97 4.90 15.01
CA HIS A 135 16.76 5.86 14.22
C HIS A 135 16.12 6.38 12.92
N SER A 136 14.86 5.99 12.62
CA SER A 136 14.16 6.38 11.40
C SER A 136 13.97 7.90 11.25
N ALA A 137 13.91 8.65 12.35
CA ALA A 137 13.83 10.12 12.29
C ALA A 137 15.06 10.75 11.66
N HIS A 138 16.25 10.32 12.09
CA HIS A 138 17.52 10.76 11.52
C HIS A 138 17.64 10.35 10.05
N PHE A 139 17.31 9.11 9.74
CA PHE A 139 17.31 8.61 8.36
C PHE A 139 16.36 9.43 7.45
N ARG A 140 15.11 9.68 7.89
CA ARG A 140 14.17 10.51 7.13
C ARG A 140 14.64 11.94 6.90
N GLN A 141 15.40 12.50 7.85
CA GLN A 141 16.02 13.81 7.65
C GLN A 141 17.13 13.74 6.60
N ALA A 142 18.00 12.73 6.66
CA ALA A 142 19.11 12.54 5.74
C ALA A 142 18.64 12.31 4.29
N ILE A 143 17.64 11.47 4.05
CA ILE A 143 17.16 11.17 2.70
C ILE A 143 16.59 12.40 1.97
N ASN A 144 16.14 13.43 2.68
CA ASN A 144 15.61 14.64 2.05
C ASN A 144 16.68 15.44 1.27
N THR A 145 17.94 15.26 1.62
CA THR A 145 19.09 15.94 0.98
C THR A 145 19.79 15.10 -0.08
N MET A 146 19.52 13.79 -0.15
CA MET A 146 20.15 12.88 -1.11
C MET A 146 19.62 13.15 -2.52
N GLU A 147 20.49 13.37 -3.48
CA GLU A 147 20.11 13.71 -4.87
C GLU A 147 20.37 12.57 -5.86
N LYS A 148 21.13 11.57 -5.44
CA LYS A 148 21.51 10.40 -6.25
C LYS A 148 20.86 9.13 -5.74
N MET A 149 20.51 8.22 -6.65
CA MET A 149 19.94 6.92 -6.29
C MET A 149 20.92 6.08 -5.46
N ASP A 150 22.21 6.13 -5.79
CA ASP A 150 23.24 5.42 -5.05
C ASP A 150 23.37 5.86 -3.57
N GLU A 151 23.08 7.12 -3.28
CA GLU A 151 23.04 7.61 -1.89
C GLU A 151 21.87 7.01 -1.13
N LEU A 152 20.68 6.94 -1.76
CA LEU A 152 19.52 6.30 -1.17
C LEU A 152 19.75 4.81 -0.95
N ILE A 153 20.37 4.12 -1.91
CA ILE A 153 20.70 2.68 -1.82
C ILE A 153 21.63 2.43 -0.63
N ARG A 154 22.69 3.22 -0.46
CA ARG A 154 23.59 3.10 0.71
C ARG A 154 22.82 3.29 2.01
N GLY A 155 21.98 4.33 2.10
CA GLY A 155 21.15 4.57 3.27
C GLY A 155 20.20 3.43 3.59
N VAL A 156 19.68 2.72 2.57
CA VAL A 156 18.85 1.52 2.76
C VAL A 156 19.64 0.38 3.37
N HIS A 157 20.88 0.14 2.94
CA HIS A 157 21.77 -0.86 3.56
C HIS A 157 22.09 -0.54 5.01
N ASP A 158 22.27 0.73 5.34
CA ASP A 158 22.61 1.17 6.70
C ASP A 158 21.43 0.98 7.67
N ILE A 159 20.18 1.27 7.23
CA ILE A 159 19.00 1.20 8.10
C ILE A 159 18.37 -0.19 8.17
N PHE A 160 18.61 -1.05 7.18
CA PHE A 160 18.19 -2.45 7.15
C PHE A 160 19.42 -3.37 7.09
N PRO A 161 20.21 -3.48 8.18
CA PRO A 161 21.38 -4.35 8.23
C PRO A 161 20.97 -5.82 8.10
N ASP A 162 21.93 -6.67 7.74
CA ASP A 162 21.75 -8.10 7.84
C ASP A 162 21.53 -8.48 9.32
N GLU A 163 20.54 -9.33 9.58
CA GLU A 163 20.34 -9.93 10.89
C GLU A 163 21.47 -10.95 11.10
N GLU A 164 22.22 -10.82 12.21
CA GLU A 164 23.23 -11.78 12.62
C GLU A 164 22.63 -13.13 13.04
#